data_62cc23fb95317c87e267ce9e10c040de
#
_entry.id   62cc23fb95317c87e267ce9e10c040de
#
_cell.length_a   1.000
_cell.length_b   1.000
_cell.length_c   1.000
_cell.angle_alpha   90.00
_cell.angle_beta   90.00
_cell.angle_gamma   90.00
#
_symmetry.space_group_name_H-M   'P 1'
#
loop_
_entity.id
_entity.type
_entity.pdbx_description
1 polymer ?
#
loop_
_entity_poly.entity_id
_entity_poly.type
_entity_poly.pdbx_seq_one_letter_code
_entity_poly.pdbx_strand_id
1 'polypeptide(L)'
;MEYKDSEMTNQEEGYTLHNEEKVENNFEELKIDESVADMSTKASLLSTDYLSEASEELSSMGYQVVKREKDNQHEFVKTKDNSGFTFTNQKAYDDLGDSLCNWIQAYMMDKHKLKKVRIPLQEETNEGAGRAPIFVSSDWQTNEKGALVLIQGTGDVRPGYWARSVCMNDTLELGSMIPDIEWAQNNNYSVLVMNPNYTKDEDGNFVDKKVRGMGRHASYAWEKFVENGVCPAKQLYVIAHSAGGACIHEIIVNNQDTMINKVKGIALTDACHGNFYSELSKDGKKWAKKSYKAYDASSKKLDTPLSNGYSKSPFPTVSAGHVKHVYTTGCARPSYLKSFSQP
;
A
#
# COMPACT_ATOMS: atom_id res chain seq x y z
N MET A 1 -20.66 -45.05 -33.36
CA MET A 1 -20.23 -43.74 -33.86
C MET A 1 -18.91 -43.47 -33.17
N GLU A 2 -17.85 -43.80 -33.88
CA GLU A 2 -16.47 -43.75 -33.42
C GLU A 2 -15.95 -42.31 -33.49
N TYR A 3 -15.30 -41.83 -32.43
CA TYR A 3 -14.45 -40.62 -32.48
C TYR A 3 -13.01 -41.06 -32.37
N LYS A 4 -12.29 -40.68 -33.44
CA LYS A 4 -10.86 -40.95 -33.64
C LYS A 4 -9.99 -40.09 -32.67
N ASP A 5 -9.01 -40.79 -32.09
CA ASP A 5 -7.84 -40.20 -31.45
C ASP A 5 -6.99 -39.43 -32.47
N SER A 6 -6.57 -38.20 -32.11
CA SER A 6 -5.49 -37.49 -32.79
C SER A 6 -4.36 -37.24 -31.80
N GLU A 7 -3.28 -37.97 -32.06
CA GLU A 7 -1.98 -37.86 -31.42
C GLU A 7 -1.46 -36.40 -31.58
N MET A 8 -1.09 -35.78 -30.46
CA MET A 8 -0.23 -34.62 -30.46
C MET A 8 1.13 -35.00 -29.92
N THR A 9 2.11 -34.88 -30.81
CA THR A 9 3.53 -35.13 -30.59
C THR A 9 4.11 -34.08 -29.66
N ASN A 10 4.76 -34.53 -28.57
CA ASN A 10 5.64 -33.73 -27.73
C ASN A 10 6.90 -33.35 -28.53
N GLN A 11 7.17 -32.06 -28.63
CA GLN A 11 8.52 -31.54 -28.89
C GLN A 11 9.09 -30.97 -27.58
N GLU A 12 10.03 -31.70 -27.01
CA GLU A 12 10.94 -31.23 -25.98
C GLU A 12 11.96 -30.28 -26.62
N GLU A 13 11.86 -28.98 -26.34
CA GLU A 13 12.96 -28.07 -26.57
C GLU A 13 13.73 -27.86 -25.25
N GLY A 14 14.92 -28.42 -25.22
CA GLY A 14 15.87 -28.27 -24.13
C GLY A 14 16.41 -26.84 -24.03
N TYR A 15 16.23 -26.22 -22.88
CA TYR A 15 16.95 -25.02 -22.50
C TYR A 15 18.22 -25.40 -21.75
N THR A 16 19.34 -25.23 -22.42
CA THR A 16 20.69 -25.32 -21.87
C THR A 16 20.96 -24.12 -20.95
N LEU A 17 21.29 -24.44 -19.71
CA LEU A 17 21.88 -23.50 -18.73
C LEU A 17 23.30 -23.15 -19.20
N HIS A 18 23.53 -21.90 -19.55
CA HIS A 18 24.86 -21.27 -19.56
C HIS A 18 24.71 -19.78 -19.28
N ASN A 19 25.22 -19.35 -18.15
CA ASN A 19 26.23 -18.33 -17.90
C ASN A 19 26.06 -17.78 -16.49
N GLU A 20 26.99 -18.19 -15.63
CA GLU A 20 27.35 -17.42 -14.44
C GLU A 20 28.11 -16.16 -14.92
N GLU A 21 27.39 -15.08 -15.17
CA GLU A 21 28.02 -13.76 -15.23
C GLU A 21 28.07 -13.19 -13.82
N LYS A 22 29.28 -12.90 -13.37
CA LYS A 22 29.57 -12.11 -12.18
C LYS A 22 28.85 -10.79 -12.29
N VAL A 23 27.81 -10.58 -11.48
CA VAL A 23 27.20 -9.27 -11.28
C VAL A 23 28.21 -8.45 -10.47
N GLU A 24 29.01 -7.62 -11.15
CA GLU A 24 29.71 -6.53 -10.50
C GLU A 24 28.67 -5.59 -9.89
N ASN A 25 28.80 -5.38 -8.59
CA ASN A 25 27.96 -4.46 -7.81
C ASN A 25 28.21 -3.01 -8.26
N ASN A 26 27.54 -2.57 -9.29
CA ASN A 26 27.37 -1.15 -9.55
C ASN A 26 26.23 -0.63 -8.66
N PHE A 27 26.58 -0.15 -7.48
CA PHE A 27 25.75 0.72 -6.67
C PHE A 27 25.65 2.08 -7.38
N GLU A 28 24.84 2.18 -8.44
CA GLU A 28 24.31 3.47 -8.83
C GLU A 28 23.28 3.87 -7.76
N GLU A 29 23.58 4.97 -7.04
CA GLU A 29 22.58 5.63 -6.19
C GLU A 29 21.28 5.73 -6.98
N LEU A 30 20.17 5.21 -6.41
CA LEU A 30 18.84 5.45 -6.95
C LEU A 30 18.66 6.98 -6.97
N LYS A 31 18.92 7.57 -8.13
CA LYS A 31 18.66 8.98 -8.37
C LYS A 31 17.15 9.15 -8.29
N ILE A 32 16.66 9.51 -7.09
CA ILE A 32 15.33 10.06 -6.94
C ILE A 32 15.27 11.21 -7.90
N ASP A 33 14.42 11.09 -8.89
CA ASP A 33 14.26 11.94 -10.07
C ASP A 33 14.72 13.40 -9.83
N GLU A 34 15.81 13.82 -10.49
CA GLU A 34 16.34 15.18 -10.39
C GLU A 34 15.31 16.23 -10.85
N SER A 35 14.25 15.82 -11.55
CA SER A 35 13.11 16.72 -11.84
C SER A 35 12.39 17.16 -10.55
N VAL A 36 12.41 16.31 -9.49
CA VAL A 36 11.94 16.67 -8.15
C VAL A 36 13.05 17.43 -7.40
N ALA A 37 14.33 17.14 -7.67
CA ALA A 37 15.46 17.87 -7.09
C ALA A 37 15.65 19.25 -7.75
N ASP A 38 15.42 19.39 -9.05
CA ASP A 38 15.47 20.69 -9.75
C ASP A 38 14.29 21.59 -9.36
N MET A 39 13.11 21.03 -9.04
CA MET A 39 12.06 21.76 -8.34
C MET A 39 12.48 22.14 -6.90
N SER A 40 13.32 21.35 -6.22
CA SER A 40 13.84 21.68 -4.89
C SER A 40 14.85 22.84 -4.91
N THR A 41 15.65 22.98 -5.96
CA THR A 41 16.62 24.09 -6.11
C THR A 41 16.00 25.38 -6.62
N LYS A 42 14.90 25.32 -7.38
CA LYS A 42 14.06 26.48 -7.71
C LYS A 42 12.99 26.75 -6.66
N ALA A 43 12.57 25.74 -5.89
CA ALA A 43 11.59 25.83 -4.81
C ALA A 43 12.17 26.36 -3.47
N SER A 44 13.45 26.77 -3.42
CA SER A 44 13.96 27.50 -2.25
C SER A 44 13.36 28.90 -2.10
N LEU A 45 12.44 29.33 -2.98
CA LEU A 45 11.75 30.62 -2.92
C LEU A 45 10.21 30.54 -2.86
N LEU A 46 9.59 29.36 -3.03
CA LEU A 46 8.15 29.15 -2.80
C LEU A 46 8.00 27.74 -2.20
N SER A 47 7.90 27.64 -0.88
CA SER A 47 7.43 26.39 -0.26
C SER A 47 6.01 26.17 -0.75
N THR A 48 5.82 25.22 -1.68
CA THR A 48 4.47 24.82 -2.10
C THR A 48 3.81 24.20 -0.88
N ASP A 49 2.87 24.91 -0.28
CA ASP A 49 2.06 24.41 0.83
C ASP A 49 0.93 23.55 0.22
N TYR A 50 1.27 22.32 -0.16
CA TYR A 50 0.32 21.37 -0.75
C TYR A 50 -0.94 21.22 0.09
N LEU A 51 -0.81 21.30 1.41
CA LEU A 51 -1.94 21.16 2.31
C LEU A 51 -2.87 22.37 2.26
N SER A 52 -2.33 23.59 2.09
CA SER A 52 -3.12 24.81 1.89
C SER A 52 -3.92 24.72 0.60
N GLU A 53 -3.27 24.39 -0.51
CA GLU A 53 -3.92 24.25 -1.82
C GLU A 53 -5.04 23.20 -1.78
N ALA A 54 -4.80 22.01 -1.22
CA ALA A 54 -5.81 20.97 -1.09
C ALA A 54 -6.96 21.35 -0.15
N SER A 55 -6.67 22.17 0.89
CA SER A 55 -7.70 22.70 1.80
C SER A 55 -8.57 23.75 1.12
N GLU A 56 -7.99 24.60 0.26
CA GLU A 56 -8.72 25.56 -0.56
C GLU A 56 -9.62 24.85 -1.58
N GLU A 57 -9.12 23.78 -2.22
CA GLU A 57 -9.92 22.93 -3.14
C GLU A 57 -11.16 22.39 -2.42
N LEU A 58 -10.98 21.73 -1.26
CA LEU A 58 -12.11 21.24 -0.47
C LEU A 58 -13.08 22.35 -0.05
N SER A 59 -12.57 23.51 0.36
CA SER A 59 -13.38 24.66 0.78
C SER A 59 -14.22 25.21 -0.36
N SER A 60 -13.67 25.25 -1.58
CA SER A 60 -14.41 25.65 -2.80
C SER A 60 -15.60 24.74 -3.11
N MET A 61 -15.52 23.47 -2.69
CA MET A 61 -16.59 22.47 -2.80
C MET A 61 -17.54 22.47 -1.58
N GLY A 62 -17.33 23.37 -0.62
CA GLY A 62 -18.15 23.52 0.58
C GLY A 62 -17.81 22.54 1.70
N TYR A 63 -16.62 21.94 1.70
CA TYR A 63 -16.15 20.98 2.71
C TYR A 63 -14.80 21.35 3.28
N GLN A 64 -14.48 20.78 4.43
CA GLN A 64 -13.20 20.97 5.11
C GLN A 64 -12.87 19.76 5.98
N VAL A 65 -11.59 19.60 6.34
CA VAL A 65 -11.16 18.66 7.37
C VAL A 65 -10.89 19.44 8.66
N VAL A 66 -11.54 19.02 9.75
CA VAL A 66 -11.39 19.65 11.06
C VAL A 66 -10.92 18.63 12.09
N LYS A 67 -10.18 19.11 13.09
CA LYS A 67 -9.88 18.32 14.28
C LYS A 67 -11.02 18.40 15.29
N ARG A 68 -11.49 17.25 15.72
CA ARG A 68 -12.55 17.10 16.71
C ARG A 68 -11.99 17.27 18.12
N GLU A 69 -12.50 18.22 18.89
CA GLU A 69 -11.96 18.59 20.22
C GLU A 69 -11.95 17.43 21.24
N LYS A 70 -12.98 16.57 21.20
CA LYS A 70 -13.16 15.52 22.23
C LYS A 70 -12.12 14.40 22.20
N ASP A 71 -11.51 14.11 21.04
CA ASP A 71 -10.59 12.98 20.84
C ASP A 71 -9.47 13.26 19.84
N ASN A 72 -9.42 14.50 19.34
CA ASN A 72 -8.38 14.98 18.45
C ASN A 72 -8.32 14.27 17.07
N GLN A 73 -9.41 13.59 16.69
CA GLN A 73 -9.54 12.93 15.39
C GLN A 73 -9.94 13.91 14.30
N HIS A 74 -9.58 13.60 13.03
CA HIS A 74 -9.96 14.41 11.88
C HIS A 74 -11.31 13.95 11.31
N GLU A 75 -12.20 14.92 11.09
CA GLU A 75 -13.51 14.70 10.44
C GLU A 75 -13.63 15.51 9.16
N PHE A 76 -14.24 14.91 8.14
CA PHE A 76 -14.63 15.57 6.90
C PHE A 76 -16.04 16.13 7.04
N VAL A 77 -16.16 17.45 7.06
CA VAL A 77 -17.40 18.17 7.37
C VAL A 77 -17.68 19.31 6.40
N LYS A 78 -18.91 19.76 6.35
CA LYS A 78 -19.30 20.96 5.58
C LYS A 78 -18.73 22.22 6.22
N THR A 79 -18.25 23.16 5.42
CA THR A 79 -17.72 24.45 5.90
C THR A 79 -18.79 25.32 6.57
N LYS A 80 -20.05 25.19 6.12
CA LYS A 80 -21.17 26.03 6.56
C LYS A 80 -21.55 25.82 8.03
N ASP A 81 -21.57 24.58 8.51
CA ASP A 81 -22.18 24.23 9.80
C ASP A 81 -21.49 23.09 10.52
N ASN A 82 -20.34 22.62 10.01
CA ASN A 82 -19.63 21.43 10.48
C ASN A 82 -20.46 20.15 10.51
N SER A 83 -21.57 20.09 9.78
CA SER A 83 -22.30 18.84 9.60
C SER A 83 -21.53 17.87 8.70
N GLY A 84 -21.74 16.56 8.93
CA GLY A 84 -21.08 15.52 8.15
C GLY A 84 -21.47 15.51 6.67
N PHE A 85 -20.76 14.72 5.89
CA PHE A 85 -21.04 14.51 4.48
C PHE A 85 -22.49 14.05 4.24
N THR A 86 -23.09 14.50 3.15
CA THR A 86 -24.41 14.06 2.70
C THR A 86 -24.33 13.63 1.24
N PHE A 87 -24.62 12.37 0.97
CA PHE A 87 -24.66 11.85 -0.40
C PHE A 87 -25.76 12.55 -1.22
N THR A 88 -25.42 13.08 -2.36
CA THR A 88 -26.35 13.71 -3.30
C THR A 88 -26.47 12.91 -4.62
N ASN A 89 -25.35 12.62 -5.23
CA ASN A 89 -25.22 11.78 -6.43
C ASN A 89 -23.81 11.23 -6.53
N GLN A 90 -23.62 10.24 -7.44
CA GLN A 90 -22.35 9.54 -7.57
C GLN A 90 -21.20 10.47 -7.98
N LYS A 91 -21.46 11.38 -8.96
CA LYS A 91 -20.42 12.30 -9.45
C LYS A 91 -19.91 13.21 -8.32
N ALA A 92 -20.79 13.80 -7.54
CA ALA A 92 -20.39 14.65 -6.41
C ALA A 92 -19.65 13.85 -5.31
N TYR A 93 -20.05 12.59 -5.10
CA TYR A 93 -19.35 11.69 -4.17
C TYR A 93 -17.93 11.37 -4.66
N ASP A 94 -17.77 11.13 -5.97
CA ASP A 94 -16.47 10.82 -6.55
C ASP A 94 -15.56 12.05 -6.56
N ASP A 95 -16.04 13.19 -7.02
CA ASP A 95 -15.29 14.46 -7.04
C ASP A 95 -14.81 14.84 -5.62
N LEU A 96 -15.69 14.79 -4.63
CA LEU A 96 -15.34 15.06 -3.23
C LEU A 96 -14.37 14.03 -2.64
N GLY A 97 -14.55 12.76 -2.99
CA GLY A 97 -13.65 11.70 -2.56
C GLY A 97 -12.24 11.87 -3.13
N ASP A 98 -12.12 12.31 -4.39
CA ASP A 98 -10.82 12.58 -5.00
C ASP A 98 -10.15 13.82 -4.36
N SER A 99 -10.89 14.91 -4.12
CA SER A 99 -10.36 16.09 -3.44
C SER A 99 -9.96 15.79 -1.98
N LEU A 100 -10.72 14.96 -1.24
CA LEU A 100 -10.32 14.52 0.09
C LEU A 100 -9.06 13.63 0.03
N CYS A 101 -8.91 12.80 -1.01
CA CYS A 101 -7.68 12.04 -1.24
C CYS A 101 -6.48 12.95 -1.47
N ASN A 102 -6.63 14.01 -2.29
CA ASN A 102 -5.60 15.02 -2.50
C ASN A 102 -5.19 15.67 -1.17
N TRP A 103 -6.16 16.00 -0.33
CA TRP A 103 -5.90 16.55 1.00
C TRP A 103 -5.10 15.58 1.89
N ILE A 104 -5.47 14.29 1.92
CA ILE A 104 -4.75 13.26 2.69
C ILE A 104 -3.31 13.10 2.16
N GLN A 105 -3.13 13.08 0.84
CA GLN A 105 -1.79 12.98 0.24
C GLN A 105 -0.94 14.21 0.53
N ALA A 106 -1.53 15.40 0.46
CA ALA A 106 -0.87 16.64 0.86
C ALA A 106 -0.47 16.60 2.35
N TYR A 107 -1.35 16.10 3.22
CA TYR A 107 -1.04 15.91 4.64
C TYR A 107 0.11 14.93 4.85
N MET A 108 0.15 13.81 4.10
CA MET A 108 1.26 12.87 4.12
C MET A 108 2.59 13.54 3.70
N MET A 109 2.58 14.39 2.69
CA MET A 109 3.77 15.11 2.24
C MET A 109 4.19 16.21 3.21
N ASP A 110 3.27 17.04 3.67
CA ASP A 110 3.60 18.24 4.48
C ASP A 110 3.86 17.88 5.96
N LYS A 111 3.04 17.02 6.56
CA LYS A 111 3.17 16.66 7.99
C LYS A 111 4.09 15.48 8.22
N HIS A 112 4.01 14.47 7.35
CA HIS A 112 4.79 13.24 7.49
C HIS A 112 6.04 13.20 6.62
N LYS A 113 6.28 14.24 5.81
CA LYS A 113 7.48 14.39 4.97
C LYS A 113 7.70 13.21 4.00
N LEU A 114 6.60 12.58 3.55
CA LEU A 114 6.68 11.59 2.49
C LEU A 114 6.91 12.28 1.14
N LYS A 115 7.73 11.66 0.29
CA LYS A 115 7.98 12.12 -1.07
C LYS A 115 7.07 11.34 -2.03
N LYS A 116 6.41 12.04 -2.95
CA LYS A 116 5.68 11.45 -4.07
C LYS A 116 6.68 11.04 -5.15
N VAL A 117 6.79 9.76 -5.40
CA VAL A 117 7.69 9.16 -6.42
C VAL A 117 6.82 8.48 -7.48
N ARG A 118 7.20 8.57 -8.75
CA ARG A 118 6.45 7.93 -9.85
C ARG A 118 7.19 6.69 -10.34
N ILE A 119 6.45 5.58 -10.51
CA ILE A 119 6.96 4.31 -11.04
C ILE A 119 6.20 3.91 -12.33
N PRO A 120 6.89 3.20 -13.30
CA PRO A 120 8.32 2.84 -13.28
C PRO A 120 9.22 4.07 -13.14
N LEU A 121 10.50 3.85 -12.85
CA LEU A 121 11.49 4.94 -12.87
C LEU A 121 11.54 5.54 -14.29
N GLN A 122 11.93 6.81 -14.41
CA GLN A 122 11.83 7.55 -15.68
C GLN A 122 12.56 6.84 -16.82
N GLU A 123 13.76 6.38 -16.56
CA GLU A 123 14.63 5.66 -17.50
C GLU A 123 14.09 4.29 -17.93
N GLU A 124 13.18 3.72 -17.16
CA GLU A 124 12.54 2.43 -17.44
C GLU A 124 11.15 2.58 -18.07
N THR A 125 10.62 3.80 -18.16
CA THR A 125 9.28 4.07 -18.66
C THR A 125 9.24 4.02 -20.18
N ASN A 126 8.31 3.27 -20.77
CA ASN A 126 8.10 3.26 -22.21
C ASN A 126 7.57 4.62 -22.69
N GLU A 127 7.97 5.04 -23.89
CA GLU A 127 7.51 6.30 -24.48
C GLU A 127 5.96 6.38 -24.54
N GLY A 128 5.43 7.51 -24.11
CA GLY A 128 3.98 7.77 -24.06
C GLY A 128 3.20 7.01 -22.98
N ALA A 129 3.88 6.22 -22.13
CA ALA A 129 3.23 5.55 -21.00
C ALA A 129 3.18 6.45 -19.77
N GLY A 130 2.07 6.38 -19.04
CA GLY A 130 1.93 7.02 -17.72
C GLY A 130 2.72 6.31 -16.63
N ARG A 131 2.89 6.99 -15.50
CA ARG A 131 3.62 6.50 -14.32
C ARG A 131 2.74 6.59 -13.07
N ALA A 132 2.75 5.53 -12.26
CA ALA A 132 1.93 5.47 -11.05
C ALA A 132 2.63 6.19 -9.87
N PRO A 133 1.96 7.10 -9.15
CA PRO A 133 2.53 7.71 -7.94
C PRO A 133 2.50 6.72 -6.78
N ILE A 134 3.59 6.66 -6.03
CA ILE A 134 3.74 6.02 -4.72
C ILE A 134 4.30 7.05 -3.73
N PHE A 135 4.27 6.77 -2.42
CA PHE A 135 4.80 7.69 -1.42
C PHE A 135 5.85 6.99 -0.56
N VAL A 136 6.98 7.67 -0.35
CA VAL A 136 8.16 7.09 0.30
C VAL A 136 8.73 8.08 1.31
N SER A 137 9.11 7.61 2.49
CA SER A 137 9.83 8.43 3.48
C SER A 137 11.17 8.93 2.93
N SER A 138 11.56 10.14 3.30
CA SER A 138 12.83 10.73 2.88
C SER A 138 14.06 9.94 3.36
N ASP A 139 13.92 9.20 4.45
CA ASP A 139 14.95 8.35 5.06
C ASP A 139 14.90 6.88 4.63
N TRP A 140 14.11 6.55 3.59
CA TRP A 140 13.90 5.16 3.15
C TRP A 140 15.20 4.39 2.89
N GLN A 141 16.17 5.04 2.27
CA GLN A 141 17.46 4.44 1.88
C GLN A 141 18.52 4.48 2.98
N THR A 142 18.25 5.14 4.11
CA THR A 142 19.23 5.33 5.20
C THR A 142 18.75 4.79 6.53
N ASN A 143 17.47 4.48 6.67
CA ASN A 143 16.90 4.00 7.92
C ASN A 143 17.17 2.49 8.10
N GLU A 144 18.13 2.15 8.95
CA GLU A 144 18.47 0.76 9.26
C GLU A 144 17.54 0.11 10.29
N LYS A 145 16.73 0.90 11.02
CA LYS A 145 15.95 0.37 12.13
C LYS A 145 14.80 -0.48 11.65
N GLY A 146 13.91 0.10 10.86
CA GLY A 146 12.72 -0.59 10.39
C GLY A 146 11.97 0.17 9.32
N ALA A 147 11.07 -0.53 8.62
CA ALA A 147 10.20 0.07 7.63
C ALA A 147 8.79 -0.56 7.64
N LEU A 148 7.80 0.26 7.26
CA LEU A 148 6.41 -0.12 7.10
C LEU A 148 5.99 0.02 5.65
N VAL A 149 5.40 -1.03 5.08
CA VAL A 149 4.85 -1.05 3.73
C VAL A 149 3.33 -1.12 3.80
N LEU A 150 2.64 -0.21 3.12
CA LEU A 150 1.19 -0.09 3.10
C LEU A 150 0.65 -0.40 1.69
N ILE A 151 -0.31 -1.33 1.59
CA ILE A 151 -0.85 -1.84 0.32
C ILE A 151 -2.38 -1.80 0.38
N GLN A 152 -3.01 -0.84 -0.30
CA GLN A 152 -4.46 -0.75 -0.38
C GLN A 152 -5.07 -1.80 -1.33
N GLY A 153 -6.40 -1.93 -1.25
CA GLY A 153 -7.19 -2.79 -2.12
C GLY A 153 -7.57 -2.15 -3.47
N THR A 154 -8.58 -2.75 -4.12
CA THR A 154 -9.19 -2.25 -5.35
C THR A 154 -10.30 -1.23 -5.07
N GLY A 155 -10.88 -0.68 -6.13
CA GLY A 155 -11.97 0.32 -6.08
C GLY A 155 -11.43 1.74 -6.14
N ASP A 156 -12.23 2.68 -5.64
CA ASP A 156 -11.91 4.11 -5.67
C ASP A 156 -11.05 4.52 -4.48
N VAL A 157 -10.00 3.75 -4.22
CA VAL A 157 -8.98 4.03 -3.20
C VAL A 157 -7.64 4.31 -3.86
N ARG A 158 -6.92 5.27 -3.28
CA ARG A 158 -5.58 5.71 -3.70
C ARG A 158 -4.69 5.74 -2.45
N PRO A 159 -3.37 5.95 -2.60
CA PRO A 159 -2.48 6.13 -1.45
C PRO A 159 -3.04 7.12 -0.45
N GLY A 160 -3.06 6.73 0.81
CA GLY A 160 -3.68 7.50 1.89
C GLY A 160 -5.01 6.93 2.38
N TYR A 161 -5.80 6.27 1.50
CA TYR A 161 -7.05 5.61 1.87
C TYR A 161 -6.87 4.11 2.17
N TRP A 162 -7.44 3.66 3.30
CA TRP A 162 -7.92 2.29 3.43
C TRP A 162 -9.35 2.16 2.90
N ALA A 163 -10.21 3.16 3.22
CA ALA A 163 -11.61 3.17 2.81
C ALA A 163 -12.12 4.61 2.64
N ARG A 164 -12.39 5.03 1.40
CA ARG A 164 -12.94 6.36 1.06
C ARG A 164 -14.22 6.66 1.83
N SER A 165 -15.17 5.72 1.84
CA SER A 165 -16.46 5.91 2.50
C SER A 165 -16.34 6.13 4.00
N VAL A 166 -15.36 5.53 4.65
CA VAL A 166 -15.12 5.71 6.10
C VAL A 166 -14.51 7.08 6.37
N CYS A 167 -13.54 7.53 5.54
CA CYS A 167 -12.98 8.87 5.65
C CYS A 167 -14.04 9.96 5.46
N MET A 168 -15.01 9.75 4.56
CA MET A 168 -16.06 10.73 4.25
C MET A 168 -17.20 10.76 5.29
N ASN A 169 -17.50 9.64 5.93
CA ASN A 169 -18.70 9.51 6.79
C ASN A 169 -18.38 9.29 8.27
N ASP A 170 -17.12 9.10 8.61
CA ASP A 170 -16.67 8.82 9.98
C ASP A 170 -15.45 9.68 10.30
N THR A 171 -14.28 9.08 10.53
CA THR A 171 -13.03 9.81 10.80
C THR A 171 -11.92 9.38 9.86
N LEU A 172 -10.97 10.30 9.62
CA LEU A 172 -9.77 9.98 8.82
C LEU A 172 -8.91 8.94 9.56
N GLU A 173 -8.87 8.98 10.90
CA GLU A 173 -8.14 7.99 11.69
C GLU A 173 -8.64 6.57 11.47
N LEU A 174 -9.94 6.41 11.23
CA LEU A 174 -10.52 5.09 10.98
C LEU A 174 -10.35 4.63 9.54
N GLY A 175 -10.46 5.54 8.57
CA GLY A 175 -10.51 5.24 7.14
C GLY A 175 -9.22 5.46 6.37
N SER A 176 -8.21 6.15 6.95
CA SER A 176 -6.97 6.51 6.25
C SER A 176 -5.74 5.76 6.79
N MET A 177 -4.64 5.92 6.07
CA MET A 177 -3.31 5.40 6.42
C MET A 177 -2.55 6.31 7.39
N ILE A 178 -3.07 7.51 7.69
CA ILE A 178 -2.37 8.50 8.53
C ILE A 178 -1.92 7.91 9.87
N PRO A 179 -2.76 7.23 10.68
CA PRO A 179 -2.34 6.69 11.96
C PRO A 179 -1.28 5.57 11.86
N ASP A 180 -1.27 4.83 10.75
CA ASP A 180 -0.26 3.79 10.51
C ASP A 180 1.10 4.42 10.19
N ILE A 181 1.09 5.52 9.43
CA ILE A 181 2.28 6.33 9.12
C ILE A 181 2.81 6.99 10.40
N GLU A 182 1.94 7.58 11.22
CA GLU A 182 2.29 8.16 12.53
C GLU A 182 2.94 7.12 13.45
N TRP A 183 2.34 5.93 13.54
CA TRP A 183 2.93 4.85 14.32
C TRP A 183 4.33 4.47 13.83
N ALA A 184 4.51 4.34 12.52
CA ALA A 184 5.83 4.01 11.95
C ALA A 184 6.87 5.08 12.32
N GLN A 185 6.56 6.35 12.13
CA GLN A 185 7.46 7.46 12.46
C GLN A 185 7.75 7.56 13.95
N ASN A 186 6.76 7.37 14.81
CA ASN A 186 6.95 7.34 16.28
C ASN A 186 7.84 6.18 16.73
N ASN A 187 7.96 5.13 15.92
CA ASN A 187 8.89 4.03 16.14
C ASN A 187 10.22 4.22 15.39
N ASN A 188 10.44 5.37 14.74
CA ASN A 188 11.57 5.66 13.85
C ASN A 188 11.67 4.62 12.72
N TYR A 189 10.56 4.28 12.08
CA TYR A 189 10.49 3.44 10.88
C TYR A 189 10.19 4.31 9.66
N SER A 190 10.83 3.98 8.55
CA SER A 190 10.49 4.55 7.26
C SER A 190 9.19 3.97 6.71
N VAL A 191 8.59 4.63 5.73
CA VAL A 191 7.28 4.24 5.17
C VAL A 191 7.32 4.18 3.66
N LEU A 192 6.72 3.13 3.09
CA LEU A 192 6.40 3.00 1.66
C LEU A 192 4.90 2.78 1.50
N VAL A 193 4.22 3.66 0.77
CA VAL A 193 2.81 3.52 0.41
C VAL A 193 2.72 3.19 -1.07
N MET A 194 2.31 1.97 -1.38
CA MET A 194 2.11 1.52 -2.76
C MET A 194 0.79 2.04 -3.35
N ASN A 195 0.63 1.94 -4.68
CA ASN A 195 -0.58 2.36 -5.40
C ASN A 195 -0.98 1.32 -6.46
N PRO A 196 -1.23 0.06 -6.09
CA PRO A 196 -1.42 -1.03 -7.04
C PRO A 196 -2.71 -0.91 -7.88
N ASN A 197 -3.61 -0.01 -7.50
CA ASN A 197 -4.90 0.20 -8.14
C ASN A 197 -4.88 1.30 -9.22
N TYR A 198 -3.72 1.91 -9.49
CA TYR A 198 -3.57 3.02 -10.44
C TYR A 198 -3.37 2.50 -11.86
N THR A 199 -4.24 2.90 -12.78
CA THR A 199 -4.26 2.38 -14.15
C THR A 199 -4.01 3.43 -15.22
N LYS A 200 -4.33 4.70 -14.94
CA LYS A 200 -4.11 5.85 -15.83
C LYS A 200 -3.55 7.01 -15.02
N ASP A 201 -2.68 7.80 -15.66
CA ASP A 201 -2.17 9.05 -15.09
C ASP A 201 -3.18 10.20 -15.21
N GLU A 202 -2.78 11.38 -14.77
CA GLU A 202 -3.59 12.59 -14.76
C GLU A 202 -3.93 13.07 -16.18
N ASP A 203 -3.10 12.73 -17.18
CA ASP A 203 -3.31 13.03 -18.60
C ASP A 203 -4.17 11.99 -19.32
N GLY A 204 -4.59 10.95 -18.61
CA GLY A 204 -5.41 9.86 -19.13
C GLY A 204 -4.64 8.76 -19.85
N ASN A 205 -3.30 8.81 -19.87
CA ASN A 205 -2.46 7.77 -20.44
C ASN A 205 -2.48 6.54 -19.54
N PHE A 206 -2.51 5.35 -20.14
CA PHE A 206 -2.35 4.14 -19.38
C PHE A 206 -0.94 4.07 -18.77
N VAL A 207 -0.85 3.75 -17.48
CA VAL A 207 0.45 3.50 -16.88
C VAL A 207 1.19 2.38 -17.58
N ASP A 208 2.52 2.44 -17.55
CA ASP A 208 3.38 1.46 -18.19
C ASP A 208 3.01 0.02 -17.78
N LYS A 209 3.09 -0.89 -18.75
CA LYS A 209 2.76 -2.31 -18.56
C LYS A 209 3.57 -2.99 -17.46
N LYS A 210 4.76 -2.47 -17.12
CA LYS A 210 5.60 -2.96 -16.04
C LYS A 210 4.94 -2.83 -14.67
N VAL A 211 4.11 -1.79 -14.49
CA VAL A 211 3.44 -1.50 -13.22
C VAL A 211 1.92 -1.49 -13.32
N ARG A 212 1.37 -1.71 -14.50
CA ARG A 212 -0.08 -1.74 -14.71
C ARG A 212 -0.67 -3.09 -14.28
N GLY A 213 -1.50 -3.06 -13.26
CA GLY A 213 -2.10 -4.21 -12.60
C GLY A 213 -1.45 -4.48 -11.25
N MET A 214 -2.28 -4.90 -10.29
CA MET A 214 -1.96 -4.91 -8.88
C MET A 214 -0.68 -5.72 -8.56
N GLY A 215 -0.58 -6.95 -9.06
CA GLY A 215 0.60 -7.80 -8.82
C GLY A 215 1.87 -7.18 -9.40
N ARG A 216 1.85 -6.79 -10.69
CA ARG A 216 3.01 -6.16 -11.33
C ARG A 216 3.45 -4.87 -10.64
N HIS A 217 2.50 -4.03 -10.22
CA HIS A 217 2.82 -2.83 -9.44
C HIS A 217 3.55 -3.19 -8.16
N ALA A 218 3.01 -4.14 -7.41
CA ALA A 218 3.56 -4.53 -6.12
C ALA A 218 4.93 -5.19 -6.26
N SER A 219 5.11 -6.09 -7.23
CA SER A 219 6.40 -6.74 -7.51
C SER A 219 7.46 -5.72 -7.94
N TYR A 220 7.12 -4.79 -8.86
CA TYR A 220 8.04 -3.74 -9.27
C TYR A 220 8.43 -2.82 -8.11
N ALA A 221 7.45 -2.34 -7.34
CA ALA A 221 7.73 -1.47 -6.20
C ALA A 221 8.58 -2.18 -5.13
N TRP A 222 8.32 -3.46 -4.87
CA TRP A 222 9.13 -4.25 -3.95
C TRP A 222 10.56 -4.43 -4.45
N GLU A 223 10.74 -4.84 -5.70
CA GLU A 223 12.06 -5.02 -6.33
C GLU A 223 12.89 -3.73 -6.26
N LYS A 224 12.30 -2.59 -6.63
CA LYS A 224 13.03 -1.31 -6.74
C LYS A 224 13.25 -0.61 -5.40
N PHE A 225 12.40 -0.82 -4.41
CA PHE A 225 12.47 -0.09 -3.14
C PHE A 225 12.88 -0.97 -1.95
N VAL A 226 12.74 -2.29 -2.01
CA VAL A 226 13.03 -3.17 -0.87
C VAL A 226 14.23 -4.06 -1.11
N GLU A 227 14.33 -4.66 -2.32
CA GLU A 227 15.37 -5.63 -2.64
C GLU A 227 16.74 -4.96 -2.89
N ASN A 228 17.75 -5.78 -3.09
CA ASN A 228 19.11 -5.38 -3.51
C ASN A 228 19.78 -4.33 -2.59
N GLY A 229 19.42 -4.31 -1.31
CA GLY A 229 20.00 -3.40 -0.34
C GLY A 229 19.47 -1.96 -0.38
N VAL A 230 18.48 -1.69 -1.24
CA VAL A 230 17.85 -0.35 -1.34
C VAL A 230 17.17 0.06 -0.04
N CYS A 231 16.51 -0.89 0.64
CA CYS A 231 15.99 -0.68 1.99
C CYS A 231 16.94 -1.33 3.01
N PRO A 232 17.74 -0.56 3.76
CA PRO A 232 18.68 -1.11 4.74
C PRO A 232 18.02 -1.56 6.04
N ALA A 233 16.72 -1.34 6.19
CA ALA A 233 15.96 -1.67 7.39
C ALA A 233 16.13 -3.14 7.79
N LYS A 234 16.40 -3.37 9.09
CA LYS A 234 16.60 -4.71 9.68
C LYS A 234 15.29 -5.45 9.91
N GLN A 235 14.18 -4.72 9.98
CA GLN A 235 12.85 -5.29 10.17
C GLN A 235 11.82 -4.54 9.30
N LEU A 236 11.01 -5.33 8.62
CA LEU A 236 9.93 -4.85 7.78
C LEU A 236 8.58 -5.30 8.34
N TYR A 237 7.61 -4.42 8.23
CA TYR A 237 6.22 -4.70 8.54
C TYR A 237 5.35 -4.37 7.34
N VAL A 238 4.28 -5.12 7.14
CA VAL A 238 3.37 -4.90 6.01
C VAL A 238 1.92 -4.87 6.52
N ILE A 239 1.16 -3.91 6.05
CA ILE A 239 -0.30 -3.88 6.20
C ILE A 239 -0.90 -3.95 4.80
N ALA A 240 -1.75 -4.93 4.55
CA ALA A 240 -2.42 -5.10 3.27
C ALA A 240 -3.92 -5.29 3.46
N HIS A 241 -4.72 -4.49 2.76
CA HIS A 241 -6.18 -4.53 2.83
C HIS A 241 -6.79 -5.10 1.56
N SER A 242 -7.84 -5.94 1.70
CA SER A 242 -8.64 -6.40 0.58
C SER A 242 -7.79 -7.07 -0.52
N ALA A 243 -7.89 -6.62 -1.77
CA ALA A 243 -7.08 -7.12 -2.88
C ALA A 243 -5.55 -6.87 -2.71
N GLY A 244 -5.13 -6.00 -1.79
CA GLY A 244 -3.72 -5.85 -1.39
C GLY A 244 -3.11 -7.14 -0.84
N GLY A 245 -3.94 -8.06 -0.34
CA GLY A 245 -3.51 -9.42 0.04
C GLY A 245 -2.96 -10.22 -1.13
N ALA A 246 -3.54 -10.11 -2.32
CA ALA A 246 -3.00 -10.76 -3.51
C ALA A 246 -1.64 -10.17 -3.92
N CYS A 247 -1.46 -8.86 -3.74
CA CYS A 247 -0.17 -8.19 -4.00
C CYS A 247 0.93 -8.74 -3.10
N ILE A 248 0.68 -8.82 -1.79
CA ILE A 248 1.70 -9.30 -0.85
C ILE A 248 1.97 -10.80 -1.04
N HIS A 249 1.00 -11.59 -1.47
CA HIS A 249 1.22 -13.01 -1.78
C HIS A 249 2.18 -13.20 -2.94
N GLU A 250 2.04 -12.43 -4.01
CA GLU A 250 2.97 -12.47 -5.15
C GLU A 250 4.38 -12.08 -4.71
N ILE A 251 4.51 -11.02 -3.90
CA ILE A 251 5.79 -10.62 -3.33
C ILE A 251 6.40 -11.76 -2.49
N ILE A 252 5.62 -12.40 -1.61
CA ILE A 252 6.09 -13.47 -0.73
C ILE A 252 6.64 -14.65 -1.54
N VAL A 253 5.92 -15.09 -2.56
CA VAL A 253 6.34 -16.23 -3.38
C VAL A 253 7.66 -15.95 -4.08
N ASN A 254 7.82 -14.75 -4.64
CA ASN A 254 8.98 -14.38 -5.44
C ASN A 254 10.20 -13.94 -4.61
N ASN A 255 10.03 -13.57 -3.34
CA ASN A 255 11.09 -12.96 -2.52
C ASN A 255 11.23 -13.60 -1.14
N GLN A 256 11.14 -14.96 -1.07
CA GLN A 256 11.08 -15.69 0.20
C GLN A 256 12.26 -15.40 1.14
N ASP A 257 13.46 -15.23 0.61
CA ASP A 257 14.66 -14.96 1.42
C ASP A 257 14.56 -13.62 2.15
N THR A 258 14.18 -12.56 1.46
CA THR A 258 13.95 -11.25 2.09
C THR A 258 12.81 -11.30 3.09
N MET A 259 11.72 -12.01 2.76
CA MET A 259 10.60 -12.19 3.66
C MET A 259 11.01 -12.87 4.97
N ILE A 260 11.72 -13.98 4.89
CA ILE A 260 12.17 -14.75 6.06
C ILE A 260 13.14 -13.92 6.92
N ASN A 261 14.05 -13.22 6.28
CA ASN A 261 15.13 -12.50 6.98
C ASN A 261 14.67 -11.18 7.58
N LYS A 262 13.88 -10.38 6.83
CA LYS A 262 13.56 -9.01 7.20
C LYS A 262 12.12 -8.80 7.66
N VAL A 263 11.12 -9.51 7.11
CA VAL A 263 9.71 -9.25 7.44
C VAL A 263 9.32 -9.92 8.75
N LYS A 264 9.01 -9.09 9.74
CA LYS A 264 8.69 -9.51 11.12
C LYS A 264 7.19 -9.61 11.38
N GLY A 265 6.37 -8.89 10.63
CA GLY A 265 4.92 -8.93 10.76
C GLY A 265 4.18 -8.53 9.50
N ILE A 266 3.11 -9.27 9.17
CA ILE A 266 2.16 -8.94 8.11
C ILE A 266 0.76 -8.96 8.71
N ALA A 267 0.07 -7.83 8.63
CA ALA A 267 -1.35 -7.71 8.95
C ALA A 267 -2.17 -7.70 7.66
N LEU A 268 -3.02 -8.68 7.49
CA LEU A 268 -4.02 -8.73 6.44
C LEU A 268 -5.38 -8.33 6.99
N THR A 269 -6.00 -7.31 6.43
CA THR A 269 -7.30 -6.82 6.90
C THR A 269 -8.37 -7.11 5.85
N ASP A 270 -9.20 -8.11 6.15
CA ASP A 270 -10.26 -8.64 5.29
C ASP A 270 -9.78 -8.83 3.84
N ALA A 271 -8.60 -9.43 3.72
CA ALA A 271 -7.82 -9.43 2.50
C ALA A 271 -8.02 -10.73 1.69
N CYS A 272 -7.82 -10.63 0.39
CA CYS A 272 -7.81 -11.79 -0.49
C CYS A 272 -6.65 -12.71 -0.12
N HIS A 273 -6.98 -13.97 0.14
CA HIS A 273 -6.00 -15.00 0.43
C HIS A 273 -5.84 -15.92 -0.77
N GLY A 274 -4.68 -15.93 -1.40
CA GLY A 274 -4.30 -16.91 -2.40
C GLY A 274 -3.79 -18.21 -1.76
N ASN A 275 -3.61 -19.24 -2.57
CA ASN A 275 -3.03 -20.51 -2.12
C ASN A 275 -1.48 -20.51 -2.14
N PHE A 276 -0.87 -19.34 -1.83
CA PHE A 276 0.59 -19.16 -1.89
C PHE A 276 1.36 -20.04 -0.91
N TYR A 277 0.72 -20.46 0.19
CA TYR A 277 1.38 -21.26 1.21
C TYR A 277 1.93 -22.59 0.70
N SER A 278 1.27 -23.19 -0.31
CA SER A 278 1.77 -24.42 -0.95
C SER A 278 3.10 -24.20 -1.68
N GLU A 279 3.31 -23.00 -2.19
CA GLU A 279 4.50 -22.59 -2.96
C GLU A 279 5.69 -22.22 -2.09
N LEU A 280 5.48 -22.06 -0.78
CA LEU A 280 6.55 -21.72 0.14
C LEU A 280 7.47 -22.89 0.45
N SER A 281 8.76 -22.60 0.59
CA SER A 281 9.77 -23.49 1.16
C SER A 281 9.40 -23.92 2.59
N LYS A 282 10.10 -24.90 3.14
CA LYS A 282 9.90 -25.35 4.53
C LYS A 282 10.09 -24.19 5.53
N ASP A 283 11.11 -23.38 5.33
CA ASP A 283 11.42 -22.23 6.20
C ASP A 283 10.44 -21.08 5.96
N GLY A 284 10.04 -20.84 4.72
CA GLY A 284 8.97 -19.90 4.38
C GLY A 284 7.65 -20.23 5.07
N LYS A 285 7.26 -21.51 5.09
CA LYS A 285 6.06 -21.99 5.82
C LYS A 285 6.15 -21.76 7.32
N LYS A 286 7.33 -21.96 7.90
CA LYS A 286 7.58 -21.72 9.33
C LYS A 286 7.52 -20.22 9.66
N TRP A 287 8.18 -19.40 8.84
CA TRP A 287 8.16 -17.95 8.96
C TRP A 287 6.72 -17.40 8.83
N ALA A 288 5.98 -17.79 7.80
CA ALA A 288 4.64 -17.29 7.55
C ALA A 288 3.69 -17.58 8.72
N LYS A 289 3.75 -18.76 9.34
CA LYS A 289 2.96 -19.08 10.55
C LYS A 289 3.22 -18.15 11.72
N LYS A 290 4.42 -17.59 11.82
CA LYS A 290 4.83 -16.71 12.92
C LYS A 290 4.53 -15.25 12.62
N SER A 291 4.76 -14.83 11.36
CA SER A 291 4.80 -13.42 10.99
C SER A 291 3.51 -12.92 10.33
N TYR A 292 2.58 -13.82 10.04
CA TYR A 292 1.38 -13.51 9.25
C TYR A 292 0.12 -13.65 10.10
N LYS A 293 -0.70 -12.59 10.15
CA LYS A 293 -1.97 -12.60 10.87
C LYS A 293 -3.07 -11.95 10.03
N ALA A 294 -4.19 -12.65 9.90
CA ALA A 294 -5.37 -12.15 9.19
C ALA A 294 -6.42 -11.64 10.18
N TYR A 295 -7.06 -10.54 9.81
CA TYR A 295 -8.12 -9.86 10.56
C TYR A 295 -9.35 -9.78 9.65
N ASP A 296 -10.26 -10.74 9.76
CA ASP A 296 -11.44 -10.83 8.90
C ASP A 296 -12.65 -10.09 9.49
N ALA A 297 -13.51 -9.60 8.60
CA ALA A 297 -14.78 -8.98 9.00
C ALA A 297 -15.62 -9.97 9.81
N SER A 298 -16.08 -9.54 10.99
CA SER A 298 -16.84 -10.38 11.90
C SER A 298 -17.58 -9.54 12.95
N SER A 299 -18.70 -10.06 13.43
CA SER A 299 -19.44 -9.48 14.56
C SER A 299 -18.83 -9.78 15.94
N LYS A 300 -17.80 -10.62 15.99
CA LYS A 300 -17.09 -10.95 17.22
C LYS A 300 -16.17 -9.79 17.63
N LYS A 301 -15.81 -9.75 18.91
CA LYS A 301 -14.83 -8.77 19.42
C LYS A 301 -13.50 -8.92 18.69
N LEU A 302 -12.77 -7.82 18.57
CA LEU A 302 -11.40 -7.80 18.04
C LEU A 302 -10.55 -8.90 18.70
N ASP A 303 -9.69 -9.53 17.89
CA ASP A 303 -8.80 -10.65 18.26
C ASP A 303 -9.50 -11.97 18.64
N THR A 304 -10.83 -12.07 18.53
CA THR A 304 -11.48 -13.36 18.71
C THR A 304 -11.09 -14.32 17.59
N PRO A 305 -10.54 -15.52 17.87
CA PRO A 305 -10.18 -16.49 16.84
C PRO A 305 -11.38 -16.88 15.96
N LEU A 306 -11.16 -16.97 14.66
CA LEU A 306 -12.16 -17.40 13.67
C LEU A 306 -11.75 -18.76 13.12
N SER A 307 -12.61 -19.76 13.34
CA SER A 307 -12.37 -21.15 12.90
C SER A 307 -12.63 -21.38 11.42
N ASN A 308 -13.38 -20.46 10.77
CA ASN A 308 -13.86 -20.59 9.39
C ASN A 308 -13.70 -19.25 8.65
N GLY A 309 -12.54 -18.61 8.75
CA GLY A 309 -12.23 -17.45 7.92
C GLY A 309 -12.37 -17.77 6.43
N TYR A 310 -12.43 -16.78 5.56
CA TYR A 310 -12.64 -16.88 4.09
C TYR A 310 -11.71 -17.89 3.39
N SER A 311 -10.67 -18.31 4.08
CA SER A 311 -9.80 -19.41 3.64
C SER A 311 -9.55 -20.38 4.80
N LYS A 312 -9.33 -21.62 4.47
CA LYS A 312 -8.63 -22.58 5.33
C LYS A 312 -7.17 -22.13 5.47
N SER A 313 -6.99 -20.86 5.90
CA SER A 313 -5.69 -20.25 6.03
C SER A 313 -4.88 -21.03 7.07
N PRO A 314 -3.65 -21.40 6.77
CA PRO A 314 -2.75 -22.02 7.74
C PRO A 314 -2.23 -21.00 8.78
N PHE A 315 -2.67 -19.73 8.70
CA PHE A 315 -2.25 -18.65 9.58
C PHE A 315 -3.31 -18.30 10.61
N PRO A 316 -2.93 -17.68 11.73
CA PRO A 316 -3.89 -17.15 12.68
C PRO A 316 -4.85 -16.16 12.00
N THR A 317 -6.13 -16.49 12.03
CA THR A 317 -7.20 -15.61 11.56
C THR A 317 -8.06 -15.22 12.75
N VAL A 318 -8.26 -13.92 12.92
CA VAL A 318 -9.04 -13.35 14.04
C VAL A 318 -10.07 -12.35 13.53
N SER A 319 -11.04 -12.03 14.37
CA SER A 319 -12.00 -10.96 14.10
C SER A 319 -11.28 -9.60 14.04
N ALA A 320 -11.58 -8.81 13.01
CA ALA A 320 -11.21 -7.39 12.94
C ALA A 320 -12.03 -6.51 13.89
N GLY A 321 -13.02 -7.06 14.58
CA GLY A 321 -13.91 -6.33 15.50
C GLY A 321 -15.03 -5.55 14.80
N HIS A 322 -15.23 -5.72 13.50
CA HIS A 322 -16.29 -5.08 12.72
C HIS A 322 -16.79 -5.97 11.58
N VAL A 323 -18.09 -5.88 11.26
CA VAL A 323 -18.73 -6.72 10.22
C VAL A 323 -18.57 -6.17 8.79
N LYS A 324 -18.29 -4.88 8.65
CA LYS A 324 -18.19 -4.25 7.33
C LYS A 324 -16.73 -4.23 6.88
N HIS A 325 -16.49 -4.72 5.67
CA HIS A 325 -15.19 -4.77 5.00
C HIS A 325 -14.39 -3.47 5.13
N VAL A 326 -15.01 -2.34 4.82
CA VAL A 326 -14.37 -1.02 4.80
C VAL A 326 -13.86 -0.52 6.16
N TYR A 327 -14.31 -1.11 7.27
CA TYR A 327 -13.90 -0.74 8.63
C TYR A 327 -12.77 -1.62 9.18
N THR A 328 -12.50 -2.76 8.55
CA THR A 328 -11.64 -3.81 9.14
C THR A 328 -10.23 -3.33 9.44
N THR A 329 -9.61 -2.52 8.58
CA THR A 329 -8.25 -2.02 8.82
C THR A 329 -8.20 -1.07 10.01
N GLY A 330 -9.08 -0.07 10.05
CA GLY A 330 -9.13 0.88 11.16
C GLY A 330 -9.47 0.21 12.51
N CYS A 331 -10.42 -0.72 12.50
CA CYS A 331 -10.82 -1.43 13.72
C CYS A 331 -9.76 -2.42 14.22
N ALA A 332 -9.02 -3.07 13.31
CA ALA A 332 -7.95 -4.00 13.67
C ALA A 332 -6.64 -3.32 14.09
N ARG A 333 -6.49 -2.01 13.81
CA ARG A 333 -5.26 -1.23 14.04
C ARG A 333 -4.66 -1.40 15.44
N PRO A 334 -5.42 -1.30 16.54
CA PRO A 334 -4.84 -1.47 17.86
C PRO A 334 -4.18 -2.82 18.07
N SER A 335 -4.70 -3.88 17.44
CA SER A 335 -4.16 -5.22 17.56
C SER A 335 -2.89 -5.41 16.73
N TYR A 336 -2.90 -5.08 15.43
CA TYR A 336 -1.72 -5.32 14.61
C TYR A 336 -0.56 -4.39 14.98
N LEU A 337 -0.78 -3.13 15.32
CA LEU A 337 0.28 -2.23 15.77
C LEU A 337 0.90 -2.69 17.09
N LYS A 338 0.06 -3.21 18.01
CA LYS A 338 0.57 -3.84 19.23
C LYS A 338 1.44 -5.06 18.92
N SER A 339 1.04 -5.91 17.96
CA SER A 339 1.82 -7.08 17.57
C SER A 339 3.15 -6.70 16.91
N PHE A 340 3.18 -5.63 16.13
CA PHE A 340 4.40 -5.11 15.50
C PHE A 340 5.38 -4.48 16.51
N SER A 341 4.88 -4.04 17.66
CA SER A 341 5.70 -3.46 18.73
C SER A 341 6.29 -4.50 19.68
N GLN A 342 5.93 -5.78 19.52
CA GLN A 342 6.47 -6.87 20.34
C GLN A 342 7.71 -7.46 19.67
N PRO A 343 8.82 -7.70 20.41
CA PRO A 343 10.08 -8.22 19.87
C PRO A 343 9.98 -9.68 19.38
#